data_66136695b913e28463e7c37ce183d10a
#
_entry.id   66136695b913e28463e7c37ce183d10a
#
_cell.length_a   1.000
_cell.length_b   1.000
_cell.length_c   1.000
_cell.angle_alpha   90.00
_cell.angle_beta   90.00
_cell.angle_gamma   90.00
#
_symmetry.space_group_name_H-M   'P 1'
#
loop_
_entity.id
_entity.type
_entity.pdbx_description
1 polymer ?
#
loop_
_entity_poly.entity_id
_entity_poly.type
_entity_poly.pdbx_seq_one_letter_code
_entity_poly.pdbx_strand_id
1 'polypeptide(L)'
;MKKCFYVCSYGGSGSKMLCEALSSYGETRHIHSRNPPNNLEYITGEWFNGEVIPEEKLKNYYVIYIYRNPSFSIPSRFENPNHLEHIQINKSIKLKDVLDSKKDLYKITEFYDNYTKSNKKRNYKIYCVKYEDIFNKKDELSKLLGIGKLNIVNKSSRKNSNKELDNIYFDLITEMNKNEFIIIS
;
A
#
# COMPACT_ATOMS: atom_id res chain seq x y z
N MET A 1 -5.60 24.80 6.15
CA MET A 1 -5.04 23.67 6.89
C MET A 1 -4.12 22.87 5.97
N LYS A 2 -3.01 22.33 6.51
CA LYS A 2 -2.02 21.54 5.75
C LYS A 2 -2.61 20.17 5.40
N LYS A 3 -2.39 19.66 4.18
CA LYS A 3 -2.80 18.30 3.78
C LYS A 3 -2.03 17.26 4.59
N CYS A 4 -2.67 16.12 4.86
CA CYS A 4 -2.06 14.97 5.50
C CYS A 4 -2.25 13.73 4.61
N PHE A 5 -1.17 13.06 4.27
CA PHE A 5 -1.15 11.89 3.39
C PHE A 5 -0.78 10.64 4.19
N TYR A 6 -1.73 9.73 4.30
CA TYR A 6 -1.56 8.41 4.89
C TYR A 6 -1.21 7.42 3.77
N VAL A 7 0.05 7.05 3.66
CA VAL A 7 0.53 6.14 2.60
C VAL A 7 0.63 4.74 3.15
N CYS A 8 -0.33 3.90 2.77
CA CYS A 8 -0.50 2.54 3.23
C CYS A 8 0.12 1.54 2.26
N SER A 9 0.74 0.48 2.76
CA SER A 9 1.23 -0.64 1.96
C SER A 9 1.57 -1.87 2.80
N TYR A 10 1.58 -3.04 2.19
CA TYR A 10 2.15 -4.23 2.82
C TYR A 10 3.70 -4.27 2.77
N GLY A 11 4.33 -3.25 2.18
CA GLY A 11 5.77 -3.13 2.04
C GLY A 11 6.30 -3.60 0.68
N GLY A 12 7.50 -3.12 0.34
CA GLY A 12 8.12 -3.42 -0.96
C GLY A 12 7.41 -2.82 -2.19
N SER A 13 6.42 -1.95 -1.96
CA SER A 13 5.54 -1.38 -2.99
C SER A 13 5.87 0.08 -3.33
N GLY A 14 6.99 0.63 -2.83
CA GLY A 14 7.38 2.01 -3.12
C GLY A 14 6.72 3.08 -2.23
N SER A 15 6.08 2.69 -1.13
CA SER A 15 5.41 3.63 -0.21
C SER A 15 6.34 4.69 0.38
N LYS A 16 7.59 4.34 0.70
CA LYS A 16 8.59 5.32 1.17
C LYS A 16 8.88 6.38 0.10
N MET A 17 9.10 5.95 -1.14
CA MET A 17 9.28 6.86 -2.28
C MET A 17 8.09 7.81 -2.45
N LEU A 18 6.86 7.29 -2.30
CA LEU A 18 5.65 8.10 -2.41
C LEU A 18 5.52 9.09 -1.24
N CYS A 19 5.82 8.67 -0.01
CA CYS A 19 5.90 9.58 1.14
C CYS A 19 6.89 10.72 0.89
N GLU A 20 8.09 10.41 0.42
CA GLU A 20 9.12 11.40 0.09
C GLU A 20 8.61 12.40 -0.96
N ALA A 21 7.97 11.92 -2.02
CA ALA A 21 7.42 12.78 -3.07
C ALA A 21 6.26 13.67 -2.60
N LEU A 22 5.44 13.20 -1.65
CA LEU A 22 4.30 13.93 -1.10
C LEU A 22 4.68 14.91 0.01
N SER A 23 5.85 14.76 0.63
CA SER A 23 6.27 15.55 1.80
C SER A 23 6.37 17.06 1.52
N SER A 24 6.61 17.45 0.27
CA SER A 24 6.62 18.85 -0.15
C SER A 24 5.21 19.49 -0.19
N TYR A 25 4.15 18.68 -0.16
CA TYR A 25 2.75 19.13 -0.25
C TYR A 25 1.98 19.03 1.05
N GLY A 26 2.52 18.32 2.05
CA GLY A 26 1.84 18.13 3.31
C GLY A 26 2.60 17.23 4.28
N GLU A 27 1.94 16.89 5.38
CA GLU A 27 2.44 15.89 6.30
C GLU A 27 2.24 14.50 5.67
N THR A 28 3.23 13.61 5.80
CA THR A 28 3.13 12.24 5.31
C THR A 28 3.32 11.26 6.45
N ARG A 29 2.52 10.19 6.46
CA ARG A 29 2.64 9.07 7.39
C ARG A 29 2.73 7.77 6.60
N HIS A 30 3.71 6.95 6.93
CA HIS A 30 3.92 5.63 6.34
C HIS A 30 3.23 4.58 7.20
N ILE A 31 2.31 3.79 6.62
CA ILE A 31 1.39 2.95 7.37
C ILE A 31 1.42 1.52 6.83
N HIS A 32 1.47 0.56 7.75
CA HIS A 32 1.49 -0.87 7.47
C HIS A 32 0.29 -1.63 8.09
N SER A 33 -0.76 -0.91 8.51
CA SER A 33 -1.99 -1.54 9.02
C SER A 33 -2.63 -2.43 7.97
N ARG A 34 -2.90 -3.69 8.30
CA ARG A 34 -3.60 -4.62 7.42
C ARG A 34 -5.08 -4.25 7.25
N ASN A 35 -5.70 -3.76 8.30
CA ASN A 35 -7.11 -3.45 8.36
C ASN A 35 -7.34 -1.95 8.48
N PRO A 36 -7.67 -1.24 7.39
CA PRO A 36 -8.06 0.15 7.48
C PRO A 36 -9.39 0.26 8.25
N PRO A 37 -9.52 1.21 9.23
CA PRO A 37 -10.71 1.35 10.05
C PRO A 37 -11.90 1.90 9.25
N ASN A 38 -13.12 1.77 9.80
CA ASN A 38 -14.31 2.37 9.18
C ASN A 38 -14.35 3.89 9.36
N ASN A 39 -13.92 4.37 10.51
CA ASN A 39 -13.73 5.80 10.77
C ASN A 39 -12.23 6.07 10.78
N LEU A 40 -11.80 7.08 10.02
CA LEU A 40 -10.38 7.40 9.93
C LEU A 40 -9.84 7.82 11.30
N GLU A 41 -8.73 7.23 11.69
CA GLU A 41 -8.08 7.43 12.97
C GLU A 41 -6.76 8.17 12.81
N TYR A 42 -6.34 8.86 13.85
CA TYR A 42 -4.97 9.35 13.95
C TYR A 42 -4.00 8.17 14.00
N ILE A 43 -2.77 8.43 13.57
CA ILE A 43 -1.72 7.41 13.49
C ILE A 43 -0.81 7.53 14.71
N THR A 44 -0.59 6.39 15.37
CA THR A 44 0.48 6.23 16.36
C THR A 44 1.46 5.17 15.85
N GLY A 45 2.67 5.58 15.53
CA GLY A 45 3.65 4.71 14.85
C GLY A 45 3.28 4.46 13.38
N GLU A 46 3.08 3.20 13.00
CA GLU A 46 2.78 2.77 11.62
C GLU A 46 1.37 2.15 11.48
N TRP A 47 0.48 2.36 12.44
CA TRP A 47 -0.86 1.75 12.49
C TRP A 47 -1.95 2.78 12.79
N PHE A 48 -3.17 2.49 12.32
CA PHE A 48 -4.38 3.18 12.76
C PHE A 48 -4.74 2.71 14.16
N ASN A 49 -4.52 3.52 15.17
CA ASN A 49 -4.75 3.17 16.56
C ASN A 49 -4.89 4.39 17.49
N GLY A 50 -5.08 5.54 16.91
CA GLY A 50 -5.37 6.77 17.64
C GLY A 50 -6.86 7.05 17.74
N GLU A 51 -7.20 8.25 18.18
CA GLU A 51 -8.57 8.73 18.20
C GLU A 51 -9.12 8.92 16.78
N VAL A 52 -10.45 8.82 16.65
CA VAL A 52 -11.14 9.09 15.38
C VAL A 52 -10.94 10.54 14.97
N ILE A 53 -10.60 10.77 13.72
CA ILE A 53 -10.44 12.12 13.17
C ILE A 53 -11.82 12.76 13.01
N PRO A 54 -12.05 13.97 13.57
CA PRO A 54 -13.30 14.68 13.42
C PRO A 54 -13.68 14.92 11.95
N GLU A 55 -14.96 14.82 11.63
CA GLU A 55 -15.48 14.87 10.25
C GLU A 55 -15.06 16.15 9.51
N GLU A 56 -15.09 17.29 10.17
CA GLU A 56 -14.70 18.59 9.61
C GLU A 56 -13.22 18.67 9.20
N LYS A 57 -12.37 17.76 9.72
CA LYS A 57 -10.95 17.66 9.38
C LYS A 57 -10.67 16.68 8.25
N LEU A 58 -11.56 15.71 7.98
CA LEU A 58 -11.36 14.64 7.01
C LEU A 58 -10.98 15.16 5.62
N LYS A 59 -11.50 16.30 5.19
CA LYS A 59 -11.18 16.94 3.90
C LYS A 59 -9.69 17.23 3.67
N ASN A 60 -8.88 17.21 4.74
CA ASN A 60 -7.44 17.43 4.65
C ASN A 60 -6.63 16.13 4.65
N TYR A 61 -7.29 14.97 4.83
CA TYR A 61 -6.65 13.67 4.91
C TYR A 61 -6.86 12.91 3.61
N TYR A 62 -5.78 12.33 3.10
CA TYR A 62 -5.76 11.51 1.89
C TYR A 62 -5.18 10.15 2.25
N VAL A 63 -5.97 9.11 2.18
CA VAL A 63 -5.51 7.73 2.40
C VAL A 63 -5.15 7.13 1.06
N ILE A 64 -3.90 6.77 0.88
CA ILE A 64 -3.37 6.23 -0.37
C ILE A 64 -2.80 4.85 -0.08
N TYR A 65 -3.37 3.83 -0.71
CA TYR A 65 -2.85 2.47 -0.65
C TYR A 65 -2.05 2.19 -1.91
N ILE A 66 -0.72 2.07 -1.80
CA ILE A 66 0.13 1.70 -2.92
C ILE A 66 0.43 0.21 -2.87
N TYR A 67 0.07 -0.51 -3.94
CA TYR A 67 0.26 -1.94 -4.07
C TYR A 67 1.16 -2.27 -5.28
N ARG A 68 1.81 -3.41 -5.21
CA ARG A 68 2.74 -3.90 -6.22
C ARG A 68 2.59 -5.40 -6.36
N ASN A 69 2.87 -5.94 -7.53
CA ASN A 69 2.91 -7.38 -7.77
C ASN A 69 3.73 -8.10 -6.67
N PRO A 70 3.14 -9.11 -5.99
CA PRO A 70 3.77 -9.85 -4.89
C PRO A 70 5.13 -10.46 -5.23
N SER A 71 5.33 -10.91 -6.47
CA SER A 71 6.59 -11.51 -6.93
C SER A 71 7.79 -10.56 -6.89
N PHE A 72 7.53 -9.25 -6.88
CA PHE A 72 8.57 -8.23 -6.72
C PHE A 72 8.65 -7.69 -5.29
N SER A 73 7.50 -7.51 -4.64
CA SER A 73 7.43 -6.89 -3.32
C SER A 73 7.88 -7.84 -2.21
N ILE A 74 7.50 -9.12 -2.26
CA ILE A 74 7.84 -10.10 -1.22
C ILE A 74 9.37 -10.28 -1.11
N PRO A 75 10.13 -10.59 -2.19
CA PRO A 75 11.58 -10.70 -2.08
C PRO A 75 12.26 -9.37 -1.69
N SER A 76 11.61 -8.23 -1.97
CA SER A 76 12.14 -6.92 -1.61
C SER A 76 11.99 -6.61 -0.12
N ARG A 77 10.94 -7.13 0.52
CA ARG A 77 10.54 -6.71 1.87
C ARG A 77 10.84 -7.77 2.92
N PHE A 78 10.56 -9.04 2.63
CA PHE A 78 10.48 -10.08 3.65
C PHE A 78 11.74 -10.97 3.73
N GLU A 79 12.84 -10.54 3.15
CA GLU A 79 14.17 -11.08 3.47
C GLU A 79 14.56 -10.77 4.94
N ASN A 80 14.08 -9.65 5.48
CA ASN A 80 14.21 -9.33 6.90
C ASN A 80 12.91 -9.70 7.64
N PRO A 81 12.92 -10.72 8.52
CA PRO A 81 11.72 -11.21 9.21
C PRO A 81 11.07 -10.16 10.12
N ASN A 82 11.81 -9.17 10.61
CA ASN A 82 11.23 -8.09 11.41
C ASN A 82 10.18 -7.27 10.63
N HIS A 83 10.25 -7.25 9.31
CA HIS A 83 9.26 -6.59 8.49
C HIS A 83 7.89 -7.27 8.48
N LEU A 84 7.81 -8.54 8.86
CA LEU A 84 6.54 -9.27 8.97
C LEU A 84 5.70 -8.76 10.16
N GLU A 85 6.35 -8.34 11.25
CA GLU A 85 5.64 -7.76 12.40
C GLU A 85 4.93 -6.46 12.02
N HIS A 86 5.49 -5.64 11.13
CA HIS A 86 4.87 -4.40 10.66
C HIS A 86 3.51 -4.66 10.00
N ILE A 87 3.33 -5.79 9.33
CA ILE A 87 2.05 -6.20 8.73
C ILE A 87 1.29 -7.22 9.58
N GLN A 88 1.64 -7.33 10.85
CA GLN A 88 0.99 -8.21 11.84
C GLN A 88 1.02 -9.69 11.44
N ILE A 89 2.14 -10.14 10.87
CA ILE A 89 2.44 -11.55 10.55
C ILE A 89 3.54 -12.07 11.49
N ASN A 90 3.42 -13.34 11.86
CA ASN A 90 4.42 -14.00 12.67
C ASN A 90 5.78 -14.01 11.96
N LYS A 91 6.80 -13.43 12.59
CA LYS A 91 8.17 -13.35 12.08
C LYS A 91 8.89 -14.68 11.90
N SER A 92 8.36 -15.76 12.45
CA SER A 92 8.90 -17.12 12.23
C SER A 92 8.64 -17.64 10.81
N ILE A 93 7.65 -17.09 10.09
CA ILE A 93 7.32 -17.48 8.71
C ILE A 93 8.42 -17.00 7.78
N LYS A 94 9.05 -17.91 7.06
CA LYS A 94 10.09 -17.63 6.08
C LYS A 94 9.55 -17.70 4.65
N LEU A 95 10.23 -17.07 3.71
CA LEU A 95 9.87 -17.20 2.29
C LEU A 95 9.82 -18.67 1.84
N LYS A 96 10.73 -19.50 2.35
CA LYS A 96 10.72 -20.93 2.07
C LYS A 96 9.41 -21.60 2.45
N ASP A 97 8.81 -21.24 3.58
CA ASP A 97 7.54 -21.83 4.03
C ASP A 97 6.38 -21.49 3.09
N VAL A 98 6.39 -20.27 2.53
CA VAL A 98 5.43 -19.83 1.49
C VAL A 98 5.61 -20.67 0.22
N LEU A 99 6.85 -20.83 -0.24
CA LEU A 99 7.16 -21.58 -1.47
C LEU A 99 6.83 -23.06 -1.32
N ASP A 100 7.22 -23.68 -0.22
CA ASP A 100 6.99 -25.11 0.06
C ASP A 100 5.50 -25.44 0.22
N SER A 101 4.76 -24.59 0.95
CA SER A 101 3.32 -24.77 1.17
C SER A 101 2.46 -24.37 -0.03
N LYS A 102 2.99 -23.56 -0.95
CA LYS A 102 2.24 -22.91 -2.05
C LYS A 102 1.03 -22.12 -1.58
N LYS A 103 1.11 -21.49 -0.39
CA LYS A 103 0.01 -20.73 0.23
C LYS A 103 0.45 -19.31 0.53
N ASP A 104 -0.50 -18.37 0.52
CA ASP A 104 -0.31 -16.98 0.93
C ASP A 104 -0.19 -16.88 2.47
N LEU A 105 0.92 -17.38 3.04
CA LEU A 105 1.17 -17.29 4.49
C LEU A 105 1.43 -15.85 4.94
N TYR A 106 1.80 -14.95 4.04
CA TYR A 106 2.00 -13.53 4.32
C TYR A 106 0.69 -12.73 4.29
N LYS A 107 -0.43 -13.38 3.89
CA LYS A 107 -1.76 -12.75 3.81
C LYS A 107 -1.78 -11.47 2.97
N ILE A 108 -1.04 -11.47 1.87
CA ILE A 108 -0.96 -10.34 0.93
C ILE A 108 -2.30 -10.14 0.22
N THR A 109 -2.98 -11.23 -0.13
CA THR A 109 -4.32 -11.18 -0.74
C THR A 109 -5.33 -10.54 0.21
N GLU A 110 -5.36 -10.97 1.48
CA GLU A 110 -6.22 -10.37 2.49
C GLU A 110 -5.93 -8.88 2.67
N PHE A 111 -4.64 -8.51 2.73
CA PHE A 111 -4.22 -7.11 2.84
C PHE A 111 -4.72 -6.27 1.67
N TYR A 112 -4.53 -6.77 0.44
CA TYR A 112 -4.99 -6.12 -0.77
C TYR A 112 -6.52 -5.95 -0.78
N ASP A 113 -7.27 -7.01 -0.49
CA ASP A 113 -8.73 -7.01 -0.45
C ASP A 113 -9.29 -6.02 0.56
N ASN A 114 -8.67 -5.91 1.74
CA ASN A 114 -9.10 -4.99 2.77
C ASN A 114 -9.02 -3.52 2.35
N TYR A 115 -8.16 -3.19 1.41
CA TYR A 115 -8.02 -1.82 0.90
C TYR A 115 -8.79 -1.57 -0.39
N THR A 116 -8.90 -2.56 -1.27
CA THR A 116 -9.46 -2.38 -2.62
C THR A 116 -10.93 -2.76 -2.72
N LYS A 117 -11.40 -3.72 -1.91
CA LYS A 117 -12.79 -4.16 -1.93
C LYS A 117 -13.64 -3.35 -0.95
N SER A 118 -14.51 -2.53 -1.49
CA SER A 118 -15.35 -1.59 -0.73
C SER A 118 -16.61 -2.25 -0.17
N ASN A 119 -16.46 -3.21 0.74
CA ASN A 119 -17.61 -3.80 1.46
C ASN A 119 -17.96 -3.07 2.76
N LYS A 120 -17.19 -2.05 3.13
CA LYS A 120 -17.31 -1.35 4.41
C LYS A 120 -17.72 0.10 4.20
N LYS A 121 -18.68 0.57 4.97
CA LYS A 121 -19.00 1.99 5.02
C LYS A 121 -17.87 2.72 5.74
N ARG A 122 -16.95 3.32 4.98
CA ARG A 122 -15.92 4.20 5.51
C ARG A 122 -16.37 5.65 5.43
N ASN A 123 -15.95 6.46 6.39
CA ASN A 123 -16.18 7.91 6.35
C ASN A 123 -15.11 8.66 5.52
N TYR A 124 -14.23 7.93 4.83
CA TYR A 124 -13.17 8.45 3.98
C TYR A 124 -12.97 7.55 2.75
N LYS A 125 -12.30 8.09 1.74
CA LYS A 125 -11.93 7.35 0.52
C LYS A 125 -10.50 6.81 0.63
N ILE A 126 -10.26 5.65 0.02
CA ILE A 126 -8.91 5.11 -0.16
C ILE A 126 -8.57 5.16 -1.66
N TYR A 127 -7.48 5.81 -2.00
CA TYR A 127 -6.93 5.87 -3.35
C TYR A 127 -5.94 4.72 -3.52
N CYS A 128 -6.36 3.64 -4.17
CA CYS A 128 -5.53 2.45 -4.38
C CYS A 128 -4.71 2.60 -5.66
N VAL A 129 -3.40 2.74 -5.51
CA VAL A 129 -2.48 3.12 -6.59
C VAL A 129 -1.61 1.94 -6.98
N LYS A 130 -1.59 1.59 -8.28
CA LYS A 130 -0.72 0.55 -8.83
C LYS A 130 0.71 1.07 -9.01
N TYR A 131 1.67 0.42 -8.33
CA TYR A 131 3.08 0.81 -8.38
C TYR A 131 3.67 0.78 -9.79
N GLU A 132 3.32 -0.23 -10.58
CA GLU A 132 3.88 -0.44 -11.92
C GLU A 132 3.58 0.74 -12.86
N ASP A 133 2.44 1.40 -12.66
CA ASP A 133 1.97 2.50 -13.53
C ASP A 133 2.38 3.90 -13.03
N ILE A 134 2.79 4.02 -11.76
CA ILE A 134 2.96 5.34 -11.10
C ILE A 134 3.98 6.24 -11.82
N PHE A 135 5.03 5.67 -12.40
CA PHE A 135 6.09 6.44 -13.07
C PHE A 135 5.61 7.14 -14.33
N ASN A 136 4.65 6.53 -15.03
CA ASN A 136 4.08 7.04 -16.28
C ASN A 136 2.81 7.88 -16.04
N LYS A 137 2.10 7.62 -14.93
CA LYS A 137 0.78 8.20 -14.64
C LYS A 137 0.76 9.09 -13.37
N LYS A 138 1.92 9.50 -12.88
CA LYS A 138 2.03 10.35 -11.67
C LYS A 138 1.25 11.66 -11.76
N ASP A 139 1.06 12.20 -12.95
CA ASP A 139 0.31 13.43 -13.16
C ASP A 139 -1.21 13.22 -12.91
N GLU A 140 -1.75 12.03 -13.17
CA GLU A 140 -3.12 11.65 -12.78
C GLU A 140 -3.29 11.67 -11.27
N LEU A 141 -2.33 11.07 -10.54
CA LEU A 141 -2.33 11.07 -9.08
C LEU A 141 -2.21 12.49 -8.52
N SER A 142 -1.33 13.31 -9.09
CA SER A 142 -1.17 14.71 -8.70
C SER A 142 -2.47 15.50 -8.83
N LYS A 143 -3.16 15.34 -9.97
CA LYS A 143 -4.44 15.99 -10.25
C LYS A 143 -5.52 15.54 -9.27
N LEU A 144 -5.61 14.23 -9.01
CA LEU A 144 -6.59 13.65 -8.09
C LEU A 144 -6.42 14.17 -6.64
N LEU A 145 -5.17 14.31 -6.21
CA LEU A 145 -4.84 14.83 -4.87
C LEU A 145 -4.89 16.37 -4.79
N GLY A 146 -5.09 17.06 -5.93
CA GLY A 146 -5.09 18.53 -6.01
C GLY A 146 -3.76 19.12 -5.53
N ILE A 147 -2.64 18.55 -6.01
CA ILE A 147 -1.27 18.98 -5.70
C ILE A 147 -0.50 19.30 -6.97
N GLY A 148 0.68 19.92 -6.83
CA GLY A 148 1.60 20.11 -7.94
C GLY A 148 2.23 18.81 -8.45
N LYS A 149 3.12 18.92 -9.42
CA LYS A 149 3.76 17.77 -10.07
C LYS A 149 4.58 16.93 -9.09
N LEU A 150 4.24 15.66 -8.98
CA LEU A 150 5.00 14.70 -8.17
C LEU A 150 6.36 14.40 -8.80
N ASN A 151 7.41 14.57 -8.01
CA ASN A 151 8.76 14.19 -8.40
C ASN A 151 9.05 12.75 -7.93
N ILE A 152 8.71 11.78 -8.79
CA ILE A 152 8.93 10.36 -8.53
C ILE A 152 9.92 9.82 -9.55
N VAL A 153 11.00 9.20 -9.03
CA VAL A 153 12.05 8.57 -9.84
C VAL A 153 12.06 7.08 -9.59
N ASN A 154 12.06 6.29 -10.66
CA ASN A 154 12.17 4.84 -10.54
C ASN A 154 13.60 4.44 -10.16
N LYS A 155 13.79 3.99 -8.93
CA LYS A 155 15.06 3.47 -8.41
C LYS A 155 15.05 1.95 -8.25
N SER A 156 14.02 1.25 -8.77
CA SER A 156 13.91 -0.20 -8.60
C SER A 156 15.01 -0.91 -9.39
N SER A 157 15.81 -1.70 -8.70
CA SER A 157 16.83 -2.56 -9.30
C SER A 157 16.29 -3.94 -9.72
N ARG A 158 15.12 -4.33 -9.22
CA ARG A 158 14.53 -5.66 -9.51
C ARG A 158 13.78 -5.65 -10.82
N LYS A 159 14.32 -6.40 -11.80
CA LYS A 159 13.76 -6.50 -13.15
C LYS A 159 13.00 -7.81 -13.38
N ASN A 160 13.30 -8.87 -12.62
CA ASN A 160 12.73 -10.19 -12.82
C ASN A 160 11.77 -10.55 -11.68
N SER A 161 10.62 -11.12 -12.02
CA SER A 161 9.70 -11.71 -11.06
C SER A 161 10.23 -13.05 -10.54
N ASN A 162 9.71 -13.51 -9.42
CA ASN A 162 9.92 -14.85 -8.91
C ASN A 162 8.79 -15.75 -9.44
N LYS A 163 9.11 -16.70 -10.32
CA LYS A 163 8.13 -17.58 -11.00
C LYS A 163 7.29 -18.42 -10.03
N GLU A 164 7.84 -18.85 -8.90
CA GLU A 164 7.09 -19.63 -7.90
C GLU A 164 6.06 -18.73 -7.21
N LEU A 165 6.43 -17.50 -6.88
CA LEU A 165 5.50 -16.51 -6.35
C LEU A 165 4.45 -16.08 -7.39
N ASP A 166 4.81 -15.98 -8.66
CA ASP A 166 3.84 -15.73 -9.74
C ASP A 166 2.72 -16.79 -9.75
N ASN A 167 3.08 -18.06 -9.53
CA ASN A 167 2.09 -19.15 -9.46
C ASN A 167 1.24 -19.09 -8.17
N ILE A 168 1.87 -18.85 -7.02
CA ILE A 168 1.16 -18.77 -5.72
C ILE A 168 0.15 -17.62 -5.71
N TYR A 169 0.50 -16.47 -6.29
CA TYR A 169 -0.30 -15.26 -6.32
C TYR A 169 -0.97 -15.00 -7.68
N PHE A 170 -1.12 -16.04 -8.51
CA PHE A 170 -1.64 -15.92 -9.89
C PHE A 170 -2.97 -15.15 -9.96
N ASP A 171 -3.94 -15.53 -9.14
CA ASP A 171 -5.27 -14.90 -9.14
C ASP A 171 -5.19 -13.44 -8.71
N LEU A 172 -4.43 -13.14 -7.66
CA LEU A 172 -4.21 -11.78 -7.18
C LEU A 172 -3.50 -10.91 -8.23
N ILE A 173 -2.43 -11.44 -8.85
CA ILE A 173 -1.71 -10.72 -9.90
C ILE A 173 -2.61 -10.47 -11.11
N THR A 174 -3.44 -11.44 -11.46
CA THR A 174 -4.41 -11.30 -12.56
C THR A 174 -5.43 -10.21 -12.26
N GLU A 175 -5.95 -10.15 -11.02
CA GLU A 175 -6.84 -9.07 -10.57
C GLU A 175 -6.14 -7.71 -10.60
N MET A 176 -4.94 -7.62 -10.02
CA MET A 176 -4.15 -6.38 -10.04
C MET A 176 -3.88 -5.85 -11.45
N ASN A 177 -3.64 -6.76 -12.41
CA ASN A 177 -3.37 -6.38 -13.80
C ASN A 177 -4.60 -5.86 -14.55
N LYS A 178 -5.80 -6.31 -14.17
CA LYS A 178 -7.07 -5.82 -14.75
C LYS A 178 -7.46 -4.44 -14.23
N ASN A 179 -6.95 -4.04 -13.09
CA ASN A 179 -7.30 -2.77 -12.47
C ASN A 179 -6.70 -1.58 -13.22
N GLU A 180 -7.44 -0.49 -13.23
CA GLU A 180 -6.94 0.82 -13.61
C GLU A 180 -5.80 1.27 -12.69
N PHE A 181 -5.08 2.31 -13.09
CA PHE A 181 -3.97 2.86 -12.30
C PHE A 181 -4.40 3.27 -10.89
N ILE A 182 -5.58 3.87 -10.75
CA ILE A 182 -6.14 4.26 -9.46
C ILE A 182 -7.56 3.71 -9.34
N ILE A 183 -7.81 2.96 -8.25
CA ILE A 183 -9.14 2.56 -7.83
C ILE A 183 -9.49 3.38 -6.59
N ILE A 184 -10.75 3.79 -6.47
CA ILE A 184 -11.26 4.46 -5.26
C ILE A 184 -12.20 3.48 -4.54
N SER A 185 -11.85 3.13 -3.31
CA SER A 185 -12.65 2.27 -2.45
C SER A 185 -13.18 3.02 -1.23
#